data_33f722a37e086c86fae818842d5f3359
#
_entry.id   33f722a37e086c86fae818842d5f3359
#
_cell.length_a   1.000
_cell.length_b   1.000
_cell.length_c   1.000
_cell.angle_alpha   90.00
_cell.angle_beta   90.00
_cell.angle_gamma   90.00
#
_symmetry.space_group_name_H-M   'P 1'
#
loop_
_entity.id
_entity.type
_entity.pdbx_description
1 polymer ?
#
loop_
_entity_poly.entity_id
_entity_poly.type
_entity_poly.pdbx_seq_one_letter_code
_entity_poly.pdbx_strand_id
1 'polypeptide(L)'
;MNGGQDLGGAHGHGPVKPEPNEPVFHGDWEKRAFALTMAMAMPGGWNIDMSRFARENRPPGEYLSMTYYQIWFAALETMLKERGLVAEDEITAGHSLHPPKPVKRILSPGDVAKTLHRGGPTERDTNTAAAFKPGDKVRAKNINPLTHTRLPRYVRGHVGTIERIIGCHVFPDSNATGSGENPQWLYTVRFDGRELWGNEGDPTSQVSVDAWQPYLEPA
;
A
#
# COMPACT_ATOMS: atom_id res chain seq x y z
N MET A 1 3.80 0.29 -9.42
CA MET A 1 3.81 -0.85 -10.36
C MET A 1 2.40 -1.17 -10.85
N ASN A 2 2.29 -1.86 -11.98
CA ASN A 2 1.01 -2.32 -12.53
C ASN A 2 0.86 -3.81 -12.17
N GLY A 3 0.21 -4.11 -11.06
CA GLY A 3 0.06 -5.47 -10.54
C GLY A 3 -1.39 -5.90 -10.36
N GLY A 4 -1.61 -7.10 -9.83
CA GLY A 4 -2.93 -7.67 -9.58
C GLY A 4 -3.78 -6.91 -8.55
N GLN A 5 -3.18 -6.06 -7.74
CA GLN A 5 -3.87 -5.22 -6.75
C GLN A 5 -4.58 -4.01 -7.38
N ASP A 6 -4.21 -3.60 -8.60
CA ASP A 6 -4.68 -2.36 -9.25
C ASP A 6 -5.84 -2.68 -10.21
N LEU A 7 -7.00 -3.01 -9.62
CA LEU A 7 -8.20 -3.48 -10.30
C LEU A 7 -9.24 -2.38 -10.61
N GLY A 8 -8.95 -1.12 -10.28
CA GLY A 8 -9.87 -0.02 -10.55
C GLY A 8 -10.26 0.05 -12.02
N GLY A 9 -11.56 0.06 -12.30
CA GLY A 9 -12.11 0.03 -13.66
C GLY A 9 -12.09 -1.34 -14.36
N ALA A 10 -11.56 -2.41 -13.72
CA ALA A 10 -11.62 -3.76 -14.28
C ALA A 10 -13.03 -4.35 -14.17
N HIS A 11 -13.45 -5.06 -15.23
CA HIS A 11 -14.74 -5.74 -15.29
C HIS A 11 -14.63 -7.24 -14.95
N GLY A 12 -15.77 -7.89 -14.73
CA GLY A 12 -15.85 -9.34 -14.58
C GLY A 12 -15.80 -9.86 -13.14
N HIS A 13 -15.70 -8.98 -12.15
CA HIS A 13 -15.67 -9.39 -10.73
C HIS A 13 -17.07 -9.66 -10.13
N GLY A 14 -18.14 -9.30 -10.83
CA GLY A 14 -19.51 -9.44 -10.36
C GLY A 14 -19.87 -8.46 -9.22
N PRO A 15 -21.05 -8.60 -8.62
CA PRO A 15 -21.48 -7.75 -7.51
C PRO A 15 -20.71 -8.05 -6.22
N VAL A 16 -20.50 -7.02 -5.40
CA VAL A 16 -19.98 -7.19 -4.05
C VAL A 16 -20.98 -8.02 -3.23
N LYS A 17 -20.52 -9.11 -2.62
CA LYS A 17 -21.31 -9.99 -1.76
C LYS A 17 -20.68 -9.99 -0.36
N PRO A 18 -21.10 -9.09 0.55
CA PRO A 18 -20.61 -9.07 1.92
C PRO A 18 -20.92 -10.40 2.62
N GLU A 19 -19.99 -10.92 3.38
CA GLU A 19 -20.21 -12.10 4.22
C GLU A 19 -21.10 -11.70 5.42
N PRO A 20 -22.24 -12.37 5.66
CA PRO A 20 -23.06 -12.10 6.84
C PRO A 20 -22.32 -12.48 8.13
N ASN A 21 -22.24 -11.55 9.09
CA ASN A 21 -21.55 -11.74 10.37
C ASN A 21 -20.08 -12.17 10.20
N GLU A 22 -19.39 -11.59 9.23
CA GLU A 22 -17.98 -11.87 8.93
C GLU A 22 -17.12 -11.81 10.21
N PRO A 23 -16.40 -12.90 10.56
CA PRO A 23 -15.51 -12.90 11.69
C PRO A 23 -14.25 -12.07 11.37
N VAL A 24 -13.61 -11.49 12.39
CA VAL A 24 -12.35 -10.75 12.21
C VAL A 24 -11.25 -11.63 11.60
N PHE A 25 -11.28 -12.91 11.90
CA PHE A 25 -10.38 -13.93 11.33
C PHE A 25 -11.17 -15.22 11.09
N HIS A 26 -10.99 -15.82 9.91
CA HIS A 26 -11.64 -17.09 9.55
C HIS A 26 -10.94 -18.32 10.12
N GLY A 27 -9.74 -18.14 10.69
CA GLY A 27 -8.99 -19.22 11.33
C GLY A 27 -7.85 -18.72 12.21
N ASP A 28 -7.34 -19.61 13.07
CA ASP A 28 -6.26 -19.25 14.00
C ASP A 28 -4.94 -18.95 13.29
N TRP A 29 -4.72 -19.51 12.11
CA TRP A 29 -3.55 -19.21 11.31
C TRP A 29 -3.52 -17.76 10.80
N GLU A 30 -4.70 -17.14 10.52
CA GLU A 30 -4.81 -15.74 10.12
C GLU A 30 -4.41 -14.80 11.26
N LYS A 31 -4.83 -15.11 12.50
CA LYS A 31 -4.39 -14.40 13.70
C LYS A 31 -2.87 -14.42 13.84
N ARG A 32 -2.26 -15.59 13.56
CA ARG A 32 -0.80 -15.76 13.60
C ARG A 32 -0.12 -14.99 12.48
N ALA A 33 -0.64 -15.04 11.25
CA ALA A 33 -0.12 -14.30 10.11
C ALA A 33 -0.13 -12.79 10.39
N PHE A 34 -1.23 -12.27 10.91
CA PHE A 34 -1.34 -10.87 11.34
C PHE A 34 -0.32 -10.54 12.43
N ALA A 35 -0.30 -11.30 13.52
CA ALA A 35 0.57 -11.05 14.67
C ALA A 35 2.05 -11.11 14.28
N LEU A 36 2.47 -12.09 13.49
CA LEU A 36 3.84 -12.21 13.00
C LEU A 36 4.23 -11.05 12.08
N THR A 37 3.35 -10.65 11.17
CA THR A 37 3.63 -9.51 10.26
C THR A 37 3.85 -8.23 11.07
N MET A 38 3.04 -7.98 12.10
CA MET A 38 3.19 -6.81 12.95
C MET A 38 4.44 -6.89 13.83
N ALA A 39 4.70 -8.04 14.46
CA ALA A 39 5.85 -8.23 15.35
C ALA A 39 7.18 -8.15 14.60
N MET A 40 7.25 -8.72 13.40
CA MET A 40 8.50 -8.82 12.62
C MET A 40 8.89 -7.51 11.92
N ALA A 41 8.02 -6.50 11.88
CA ALA A 41 8.37 -5.19 11.31
C ALA A 41 9.57 -4.54 12.04
N MET A 42 9.67 -4.69 13.36
CA MET A 42 10.80 -4.16 14.13
C MET A 42 12.12 -4.91 13.88
N PRO A 43 12.18 -6.24 14.02
CA PRO A 43 13.39 -7.00 13.69
C PRO A 43 13.79 -6.87 12.23
N GLY A 44 12.83 -6.89 11.33
CA GLY A 44 13.05 -6.79 9.89
C GLY A 44 13.39 -5.38 9.41
N GLY A 45 13.09 -4.35 10.20
CA GLY A 45 13.42 -2.97 9.86
C GLY A 45 12.70 -2.46 8.60
N TRP A 46 11.53 -2.96 8.31
CA TRP A 46 10.72 -2.46 7.18
C TRP A 46 9.64 -1.48 7.63
N ASN A 47 9.26 -0.61 6.72
CA ASN A 47 8.14 0.31 6.87
C ASN A 47 6.87 -0.24 6.20
N ILE A 48 5.76 0.50 6.32
CA ILE A 48 4.47 0.08 5.78
C ILE A 48 4.48 -0.03 4.25
N ASP A 49 5.22 0.84 3.55
CA ASP A 49 5.24 0.86 2.08
C ASP A 49 6.07 -0.29 1.53
N MET A 50 7.17 -0.67 2.20
CA MET A 50 7.91 -1.92 1.91
C MET A 50 7.00 -3.14 2.07
N SER A 51 6.21 -3.17 3.15
CA SER A 51 5.27 -4.27 3.40
C SER A 51 4.13 -4.32 2.38
N ARG A 52 3.62 -3.16 1.94
CA ARG A 52 2.64 -3.08 0.85
C ARG A 52 3.23 -3.54 -0.47
N PHE A 53 4.42 -3.05 -0.80
CA PHE A 53 5.10 -3.45 -2.03
C PHE A 53 5.33 -4.96 -2.09
N ALA A 54 5.78 -5.59 -1.00
CA ALA A 54 5.96 -7.03 -0.94
C ALA A 54 4.64 -7.82 -1.13
N ARG A 55 3.50 -7.29 -0.68
CA ARG A 55 2.17 -7.88 -0.92
C ARG A 55 1.74 -7.74 -2.37
N GLU A 56 2.01 -6.59 -2.96
CA GLU A 56 1.54 -6.21 -4.29
C GLU A 56 2.44 -6.74 -5.42
N ASN A 57 3.74 -6.89 -5.16
CA ASN A 57 4.74 -7.34 -6.15
C ASN A 57 4.72 -8.87 -6.31
N ARG A 58 3.61 -9.38 -6.84
CA ARG A 58 3.37 -10.82 -7.06
C ARG A 58 2.83 -11.06 -8.47
N PRO A 59 3.02 -12.27 -9.03
CA PRO A 59 2.32 -12.65 -10.24
C PRO A 59 0.82 -12.40 -10.10
N PRO A 60 0.16 -11.71 -11.06
CA PRO A 60 -1.26 -11.36 -10.91
C PRO A 60 -2.18 -12.55 -10.63
N GLY A 61 -1.94 -13.70 -11.26
CA GLY A 61 -2.72 -14.92 -11.01
C GLY A 61 -2.59 -15.44 -9.57
N GLU A 62 -1.38 -15.37 -9.00
CA GLU A 62 -1.13 -15.71 -7.61
C GLU A 62 -1.87 -14.74 -6.67
N TYR A 63 -1.69 -13.42 -6.87
CA TYR A 63 -2.33 -12.40 -6.05
C TYR A 63 -3.86 -12.55 -6.03
N LEU A 64 -4.49 -12.77 -7.17
CA LEU A 64 -5.94 -12.86 -7.32
C LEU A 64 -6.52 -14.20 -6.81
N SER A 65 -5.72 -15.24 -6.66
CA SER A 65 -6.15 -16.53 -6.12
C SER A 65 -6.00 -16.67 -4.61
N MET A 66 -5.24 -15.78 -3.98
CA MET A 66 -4.96 -15.81 -2.55
C MET A 66 -6.06 -15.11 -1.74
N THR A 67 -6.32 -15.62 -0.52
CA THR A 67 -7.08 -14.88 0.49
C THR A 67 -6.26 -13.73 1.05
N TYR A 68 -6.91 -12.80 1.75
CA TYR A 68 -6.26 -11.61 2.33
C TYR A 68 -5.03 -11.94 3.18
N TYR A 69 -5.16 -12.88 4.12
CA TYR A 69 -4.02 -13.25 4.97
C TYR A 69 -3.01 -14.18 4.31
N GLN A 70 -3.36 -14.87 3.24
CA GLN A 70 -2.37 -15.57 2.40
C GLN A 70 -1.43 -14.58 1.71
N ILE A 71 -1.97 -13.47 1.19
CA ILE A 71 -1.15 -12.38 0.62
C ILE A 71 -0.22 -11.79 1.68
N TRP A 72 -0.72 -11.55 2.90
CA TRP A 72 0.09 -11.04 4.01
C TRP A 72 1.22 -11.98 4.38
N PHE A 73 0.91 -13.27 4.50
CA PHE A 73 1.88 -14.28 4.89
C PHE A 73 2.97 -14.48 3.83
N ALA A 74 2.58 -14.54 2.58
CA ALA A 74 3.52 -14.64 1.46
C ALA A 74 4.45 -13.42 1.36
N ALA A 75 3.95 -12.21 1.63
CA ALA A 75 4.78 -11.02 1.72
C ALA A 75 5.73 -11.05 2.91
N LEU A 76 5.25 -11.53 4.08
CA LEU A 76 6.09 -11.70 5.27
C LEU A 76 7.25 -12.65 4.98
N GLU A 77 6.98 -13.79 4.37
CA GLU A 77 7.98 -14.77 3.97
C GLU A 77 9.05 -14.15 3.04
N THR A 78 8.60 -13.43 2.02
CA THR A 78 9.50 -12.69 1.11
C THR A 78 10.41 -11.72 1.89
N MET A 79 9.83 -10.89 2.75
CA MET A 79 10.57 -9.89 3.51
C MET A 79 11.53 -10.51 4.53
N LEU A 80 11.17 -11.63 5.15
CA LEU A 80 12.04 -12.35 6.08
C LEU A 80 13.25 -12.95 5.35
N LYS A 81 13.05 -13.56 4.18
CA LYS A 81 14.13 -14.09 3.33
C LYS A 81 15.09 -12.99 2.85
N GLU A 82 14.56 -11.90 2.31
CA GLU A 82 15.37 -10.76 1.85
C GLU A 82 16.28 -10.17 2.94
N ARG A 83 15.86 -10.28 4.20
CA ARG A 83 16.62 -9.78 5.35
C ARG A 83 17.48 -10.86 6.01
N GLY A 84 17.43 -12.09 5.51
CA GLY A 84 18.14 -13.24 6.07
C GLY A 84 17.71 -13.54 7.50
N LEU A 85 16.42 -13.35 7.81
CA LEU A 85 15.82 -13.70 9.10
C LEU A 85 15.22 -15.11 9.09
N VAL A 86 15.03 -15.67 7.90
CA VAL A 86 14.66 -17.06 7.66
C VAL A 86 15.33 -17.52 6.35
N ALA A 87 15.77 -18.75 6.30
CA ALA A 87 16.33 -19.37 5.11
C ALA A 87 15.28 -20.26 4.39
N GLU A 88 15.51 -20.55 3.10
CA GLU A 88 14.57 -21.33 2.28
C GLU A 88 14.41 -22.77 2.78
N ASP A 89 15.51 -23.37 3.28
CA ASP A 89 15.49 -24.71 3.88
C ASP A 89 14.72 -24.76 5.19
N GLU A 90 14.72 -23.68 5.98
CA GLU A 90 13.92 -23.56 7.21
C GLU A 90 12.42 -23.46 6.90
N ILE A 91 12.05 -22.74 5.82
CA ILE A 91 10.65 -22.67 5.36
C ILE A 91 10.19 -24.07 4.94
N THR A 92 11.01 -24.77 4.17
CA THR A 92 10.71 -26.12 3.69
C THR A 92 10.61 -27.10 4.85
N ALA A 93 11.51 -27.01 5.83
CA ALA A 93 11.53 -27.89 7.01
C ALA A 93 10.43 -27.55 8.03
N GLY A 94 9.91 -26.32 8.01
CA GLY A 94 8.92 -25.84 8.98
C GLY A 94 9.47 -25.58 10.39
N HIS A 95 10.79 -25.53 10.54
CA HIS A 95 11.47 -25.22 11.82
C HIS A 95 12.85 -24.62 11.56
N SER A 96 13.42 -24.00 12.60
CA SER A 96 14.75 -23.38 12.54
C SER A 96 15.84 -24.44 12.37
N LEU A 97 16.74 -24.20 11.42
CA LEU A 97 17.92 -25.04 11.12
C LEU A 97 19.23 -24.29 11.39
N HIS A 98 19.18 -22.97 11.46
CA HIS A 98 20.36 -22.11 11.57
C HIS A 98 20.34 -21.28 12.85
N PRO A 99 21.50 -20.80 13.35
CA PRO A 99 21.54 -19.87 14.46
C PRO A 99 20.76 -18.60 14.15
N PRO A 100 20.06 -18.00 15.14
CA PRO A 100 19.30 -16.78 14.93
C PRO A 100 20.21 -15.61 14.54
N LYS A 101 19.76 -14.83 13.55
CA LYS A 101 20.45 -13.60 13.17
C LYS A 101 20.25 -12.52 14.25
N PRO A 102 21.31 -11.84 14.71
CA PRO A 102 21.17 -10.70 15.61
C PRO A 102 20.32 -9.60 14.98
N VAL A 103 19.35 -9.07 15.73
CA VAL A 103 18.47 -7.98 15.30
C VAL A 103 18.62 -6.78 16.22
N LYS A 104 18.48 -5.58 15.66
CA LYS A 104 18.67 -4.33 16.42
C LYS A 104 17.51 -4.04 17.39
N ARG A 105 16.30 -4.49 17.06
CA ARG A 105 15.09 -4.18 17.83
C ARG A 105 14.14 -5.37 17.81
N ILE A 106 13.45 -5.59 18.91
CA ILE A 106 12.36 -6.53 19.03
C ILE A 106 11.14 -5.82 19.65
N LEU A 107 9.96 -6.27 19.31
CA LEU A 107 8.73 -5.83 19.97
C LEU A 107 8.50 -6.72 21.20
N SER A 108 8.67 -6.16 22.39
CA SER A 108 8.39 -6.91 23.62
C SER A 108 6.87 -7.03 23.85
N PRO A 109 6.39 -8.12 24.48
CA PRO A 109 4.96 -8.28 24.77
C PRO A 109 4.34 -7.10 25.52
N GLY A 110 5.08 -6.50 26.47
CA GLY A 110 4.61 -5.36 27.24
C GLY A 110 4.45 -4.06 26.43
N ASP A 111 5.12 -3.95 25.29
CA ASP A 111 5.09 -2.77 24.43
C ASP A 111 4.08 -2.85 23.28
N VAL A 112 3.46 -4.01 23.08
CA VAL A 112 2.55 -4.25 21.93
C VAL A 112 1.43 -3.23 21.90
N ALA A 113 0.65 -3.11 22.98
CA ALA A 113 -0.50 -2.20 23.06
C ALA A 113 -0.08 -0.74 22.82
N LYS A 114 1.00 -0.29 23.44
CA LYS A 114 1.54 1.07 23.28
C LYS A 114 1.99 1.32 21.85
N THR A 115 2.67 0.36 21.24
CA THR A 115 3.18 0.48 19.86
C THR A 115 2.04 0.56 18.86
N LEU A 116 1.03 -0.30 18.98
CA LEU A 116 -0.13 -0.30 18.10
C LEU A 116 -0.98 0.96 18.26
N HIS A 117 -1.17 1.44 19.52
CA HIS A 117 -1.93 2.66 19.78
C HIS A 117 -1.24 3.90 19.20
N ARG A 118 0.10 4.00 19.31
CA ARG A 118 0.87 5.10 18.74
C ARG A 118 0.75 5.17 17.22
N GLY A 119 0.65 4.02 16.55
CA GLY A 119 0.67 3.92 15.09
C GLY A 119 1.98 4.39 14.46
N GLY A 120 1.91 4.75 13.19
CA GLY A 120 3.01 5.31 12.41
C GLY A 120 2.55 6.51 11.60
N PRO A 121 2.44 7.72 12.20
CA PRO A 121 2.03 8.92 11.48
C PRO A 121 2.95 9.18 10.28
N THR A 122 2.35 9.49 9.13
CA THR A 122 3.09 9.75 7.88
C THR A 122 3.22 11.23 7.56
N GLU A 123 2.52 12.11 8.27
CA GLU A 123 2.63 13.55 8.14
C GLU A 123 4.01 14.04 8.57
N ARG A 124 4.55 15.02 7.82
CA ARG A 124 5.84 15.63 8.10
C ARG A 124 5.75 17.15 7.92
N ASP A 125 6.46 17.88 8.75
CA ASP A 125 6.63 19.33 8.57
C ASP A 125 7.35 19.63 7.25
N THR A 126 6.99 20.74 6.61
CA THR A 126 7.63 21.19 5.39
C THR A 126 7.72 22.72 5.33
N ASN A 127 8.79 23.22 4.73
CA ASN A 127 8.99 24.65 4.47
C ASN A 127 8.62 25.02 3.01
N THR A 128 8.17 24.07 2.20
CA THR A 128 7.76 24.31 0.81
C THR A 128 6.27 24.57 0.75
N ALA A 129 5.86 25.49 -0.11
CA ALA A 129 4.44 25.72 -0.39
C ALA A 129 3.86 24.59 -1.23
N ALA A 130 2.57 24.29 -1.04
CA ALA A 130 1.81 23.42 -1.92
C ALA A 130 1.73 24.01 -3.32
N ALA A 131 1.98 23.18 -4.36
CA ALA A 131 1.96 23.65 -5.74
C ALA A 131 0.55 23.91 -6.28
N PHE A 132 -0.45 23.24 -5.70
CA PHE A 132 -1.85 23.32 -6.12
C PHE A 132 -2.75 23.76 -4.96
N LYS A 133 -3.89 24.34 -5.30
CA LYS A 133 -4.95 24.76 -4.34
C LYS A 133 -6.30 24.15 -4.73
N PRO A 134 -7.26 24.09 -3.80
CA PRO A 134 -8.62 23.65 -4.12
C PRO A 134 -9.21 24.40 -5.31
N GLY A 135 -9.82 23.66 -6.23
CA GLY A 135 -10.37 24.15 -7.49
C GLY A 135 -9.42 24.09 -8.70
N ASP A 136 -8.12 23.92 -8.49
CA ASP A 136 -7.17 23.77 -9.60
C ASP A 136 -7.45 22.48 -10.38
N LYS A 137 -7.34 22.58 -11.72
CA LYS A 137 -7.36 21.42 -12.62
C LYS A 137 -5.96 20.84 -12.73
N VAL A 138 -5.85 19.53 -12.51
CA VAL A 138 -4.59 18.81 -12.57
C VAL A 138 -4.76 17.53 -13.39
N ARG A 139 -3.69 17.12 -14.06
CA ARG A 139 -3.61 15.84 -14.74
C ARG A 139 -2.83 14.86 -13.88
N ALA A 140 -3.39 13.68 -13.62
CA ALA A 140 -2.63 12.56 -13.08
C ALA A 140 -1.67 12.06 -14.16
N LYS A 141 -0.36 12.09 -13.86
CA LYS A 141 0.67 11.69 -14.84
C LYS A 141 0.50 10.24 -15.28
N ASN A 142 0.72 9.98 -16.56
CA ASN A 142 0.74 8.62 -17.09
C ASN A 142 2.09 7.96 -16.82
N ILE A 143 2.30 7.51 -15.59
CA ILE A 143 3.52 6.86 -15.12
C ILE A 143 3.33 5.36 -14.96
N ASN A 144 4.38 4.58 -15.22
CA ASN A 144 4.36 3.12 -15.09
C ASN A 144 5.63 2.64 -14.35
N PRO A 145 5.79 2.99 -13.06
CA PRO A 145 6.98 2.61 -12.31
C PRO A 145 7.04 1.09 -12.12
N LEU A 146 8.27 0.54 -12.15
CA LEU A 146 8.51 -0.88 -11.87
C LEU A 146 8.37 -1.22 -10.38
N THR A 147 8.55 -0.22 -9.52
CA THR A 147 8.45 -0.33 -8.07
C THR A 147 7.09 0.14 -7.56
N HIS A 148 6.97 0.25 -6.26
CA HIS A 148 5.73 0.69 -5.59
C HIS A 148 5.26 2.07 -6.05
N THR A 149 3.95 2.23 -6.17
CA THR A 149 3.27 3.52 -6.34
C THR A 149 1.85 3.47 -5.77
N ARG A 150 1.35 4.63 -5.35
CA ARG A 150 -0.03 4.76 -4.85
C ARG A 150 -0.96 5.46 -5.84
N LEU A 151 -0.48 5.76 -7.06
CA LEU A 151 -1.33 6.31 -8.11
C LEU A 151 -2.04 5.17 -8.86
N PRO A 152 -3.36 5.00 -8.69
CA PRO A 152 -4.11 3.95 -9.38
C PRO A 152 -4.04 4.11 -10.90
N ARG A 153 -3.97 2.99 -11.61
CA ARG A 153 -3.82 2.99 -13.07
C ARG A 153 -4.97 3.68 -13.79
N TYR A 154 -6.20 3.49 -13.31
CA TYR A 154 -7.39 4.03 -13.97
C TYR A 154 -7.51 5.55 -13.95
N VAL A 155 -6.77 6.28 -13.10
CA VAL A 155 -6.76 7.75 -13.10
C VAL A 155 -5.58 8.35 -13.89
N ARG A 156 -4.61 7.53 -14.30
CA ARG A 156 -3.41 8.02 -15.00
C ARG A 156 -3.77 8.61 -16.36
N GLY A 157 -3.23 9.79 -16.65
CA GLY A 157 -3.53 10.56 -17.87
C GLY A 157 -4.81 11.37 -17.80
N HIS A 158 -5.68 11.14 -16.82
CA HIS A 158 -6.96 11.84 -16.68
C HIS A 158 -6.85 13.15 -15.90
N VAL A 159 -7.78 14.07 -16.19
CA VAL A 159 -7.86 15.38 -15.57
C VAL A 159 -8.87 15.37 -14.42
N GLY A 160 -8.41 15.78 -13.25
CA GLY A 160 -9.24 15.93 -12.07
C GLY A 160 -9.19 17.36 -11.52
N THR A 161 -9.92 17.57 -10.44
CA THR A 161 -9.96 18.85 -9.71
C THR A 161 -9.46 18.62 -8.30
N ILE A 162 -8.54 19.46 -7.84
CA ILE A 162 -8.12 19.45 -6.43
C ILE A 162 -9.32 19.76 -5.55
N GLU A 163 -9.71 18.85 -4.67
CA GLU A 163 -10.75 19.07 -3.66
C GLU A 163 -10.19 19.72 -2.41
N ARG A 164 -9.05 19.17 -1.93
CA ARG A 164 -8.41 19.67 -0.70
C ARG A 164 -6.92 19.35 -0.70
N ILE A 165 -6.20 20.10 0.11
CA ILE A 165 -4.83 19.81 0.52
C ILE A 165 -4.91 19.01 1.82
N ILE A 166 -4.27 17.83 1.88
CA ILE A 166 -4.24 16.99 3.08
C ILE A 166 -3.10 17.42 3.99
N GLY A 167 -1.89 17.58 3.42
CA GLY A 167 -0.67 17.91 4.16
C GLY A 167 0.56 17.42 3.41
N CYS A 168 1.71 17.52 4.04
CA CYS A 168 2.95 16.92 3.53
C CYS A 168 3.15 15.55 4.17
N HIS A 169 3.28 14.51 3.37
CA HIS A 169 3.33 13.11 3.84
C HIS A 169 4.49 12.36 3.22
N VAL A 170 4.99 11.36 3.93
CA VAL A 170 5.97 10.39 3.43
C VAL A 170 5.58 9.95 2.01
N PHE A 171 6.54 10.01 1.08
CA PHE A 171 6.31 9.61 -0.30
C PHE A 171 6.48 8.09 -0.46
N PRO A 172 5.41 7.34 -0.77
CA PRO A 172 5.43 5.88 -0.72
C PRO A 172 6.42 5.26 -1.71
N ASP A 173 6.61 5.86 -2.88
CA ASP A 173 7.47 5.32 -3.94
C ASP A 173 8.94 5.22 -3.49
N SER A 174 9.47 6.27 -2.86
CA SER A 174 10.83 6.26 -2.32
C SER A 174 10.93 5.46 -1.03
N ASN A 175 9.92 5.54 -0.17
CA ASN A 175 9.91 4.85 1.11
C ASN A 175 9.86 3.32 0.97
N ALA A 176 9.13 2.82 -0.01
CA ALA A 176 9.05 1.37 -0.31
C ALA A 176 10.35 0.78 -0.83
N THR A 177 11.20 1.58 -1.47
CA THR A 177 12.50 1.14 -2.00
C THR A 177 13.66 1.36 -1.03
N GLY A 178 13.39 1.92 0.16
CA GLY A 178 14.45 2.26 1.13
C GLY A 178 15.26 3.51 0.75
N SER A 179 14.78 4.29 -0.24
CA SER A 179 15.43 5.53 -0.71
C SER A 179 15.11 6.74 0.17
N GLY A 180 14.46 6.52 1.31
CA GLY A 180 14.09 7.56 2.27
C GLY A 180 12.64 8.00 2.16
N GLU A 181 12.19 8.78 3.14
CA GLU A 181 10.80 9.21 3.26
C GLU A 181 10.39 10.23 2.18
N ASN A 182 11.32 11.12 1.77
CA ASN A 182 11.12 12.14 0.76
C ASN A 182 9.71 12.78 0.79
N PRO A 183 9.30 13.45 1.89
CA PRO A 183 7.93 13.88 2.08
C PRO A 183 7.45 14.82 0.95
N GLN A 184 6.22 14.62 0.50
CA GLN A 184 5.61 15.35 -0.60
C GLN A 184 4.20 15.83 -0.20
N TRP A 185 3.74 16.92 -0.78
CA TRP A 185 2.37 17.36 -0.63
C TRP A 185 1.39 16.31 -1.14
N LEU A 186 0.33 16.09 -0.38
CA LEU A 186 -0.74 15.13 -0.66
C LEU A 186 -2.05 15.89 -0.86
N TYR A 187 -2.76 15.57 -1.92
CA TYR A 187 -4.02 16.20 -2.31
C TYR A 187 -5.09 15.15 -2.49
N THR A 188 -6.34 15.48 -2.14
CA THR A 188 -7.48 14.75 -2.66
C THR A 188 -7.86 15.35 -4.02
N VAL A 189 -7.84 14.52 -5.06
CA VAL A 189 -8.18 14.89 -6.45
C VAL A 189 -9.47 14.17 -6.83
N ARG A 190 -10.48 14.91 -7.26
CA ARG A 190 -11.75 14.38 -7.74
C ARG A 190 -11.77 14.30 -9.26
N PHE A 191 -12.15 13.14 -9.75
CA PHE A 191 -12.34 12.83 -11.17
C PHE A 191 -13.83 12.59 -11.45
N ASP A 192 -14.34 13.14 -12.54
CA ASP A 192 -15.71 12.87 -12.99
C ASP A 192 -15.77 11.52 -13.72
N GLY A 193 -16.89 10.79 -13.59
CA GLY A 193 -17.05 9.48 -14.21
C GLY A 193 -16.89 9.48 -15.73
N ARG A 194 -17.34 10.54 -16.41
CA ARG A 194 -17.14 10.67 -17.86
C ARG A 194 -15.70 10.90 -18.26
N GLU A 195 -14.91 11.58 -17.43
CA GLU A 195 -13.46 11.71 -17.66
C GLU A 195 -12.75 10.36 -17.57
N LEU A 196 -13.14 9.52 -16.60
CA LEU A 196 -12.51 8.23 -16.38
C LEU A 196 -12.98 7.13 -17.33
N TRP A 197 -14.28 7.12 -17.64
CA TRP A 197 -14.95 5.98 -18.29
C TRP A 197 -15.53 6.34 -19.67
N GLY A 198 -15.32 7.58 -20.14
CA GLY A 198 -15.86 8.08 -21.40
C GLY A 198 -17.35 8.38 -21.35
N ASN A 199 -17.96 8.59 -22.54
CA ASN A 199 -19.34 9.03 -22.67
C ASN A 199 -20.38 8.03 -22.15
N GLU A 200 -20.04 6.74 -22.10
CA GLU A 200 -20.86 5.68 -21.54
C GLU A 200 -20.80 5.61 -20.00
N GLY A 201 -19.85 6.34 -19.38
CA GLY A 201 -19.74 6.44 -17.93
C GLY A 201 -20.93 7.17 -17.32
N ASP A 202 -21.35 6.74 -16.13
CA ASP A 202 -22.39 7.41 -15.35
C ASP A 202 -21.98 8.88 -15.09
N PRO A 203 -22.74 9.87 -15.61
CA PRO A 203 -22.40 11.29 -15.44
C PRO A 203 -22.51 11.79 -14.00
N THR A 204 -23.15 11.04 -13.12
CA THR A 204 -23.30 11.37 -11.69
C THR A 204 -22.19 10.76 -10.84
N SER A 205 -21.43 9.81 -11.39
CA SER A 205 -20.33 9.14 -10.69
C SER A 205 -19.14 10.08 -10.56
N GLN A 206 -18.54 10.10 -9.38
CA GLN A 206 -17.31 10.82 -9.08
C GLN A 206 -16.40 9.94 -8.24
N VAL A 207 -15.09 10.03 -8.49
CA VAL A 207 -14.07 9.29 -7.74
C VAL A 207 -13.06 10.26 -7.19
N SER A 208 -12.86 10.26 -5.87
CA SER A 208 -11.81 11.03 -5.22
C SER A 208 -10.64 10.11 -4.86
N VAL A 209 -9.43 10.53 -5.23
CA VAL A 209 -8.18 9.80 -5.01
C VAL A 209 -7.19 10.71 -4.30
N ASP A 210 -6.54 10.21 -3.26
CA ASP A 210 -5.44 10.91 -2.63
C ASP A 210 -4.17 10.68 -3.45
N ALA A 211 -3.60 11.78 -4.00
CA ALA A 211 -2.46 11.77 -4.89
C ALA A 211 -1.35 12.69 -4.40
N TRP A 212 -0.11 12.18 -4.36
CA TRP A 212 1.07 12.98 -4.04
C TRP A 212 1.44 13.91 -5.18
N GLN A 213 1.97 15.09 -4.84
CA GLN A 213 2.36 16.13 -5.83
C GLN A 213 3.20 15.60 -6.99
N PRO A 214 4.19 14.71 -6.82
CA PRO A 214 4.96 14.17 -7.93
C PRO A 214 4.13 13.40 -8.97
N TYR A 215 2.94 12.93 -8.61
CA TYR A 215 2.03 12.26 -9.53
C TYR A 215 1.19 13.21 -10.39
N LEU A 216 1.23 14.50 -10.09
CA LEU A 216 0.36 15.50 -10.68
C LEU A 216 1.14 16.50 -11.54
N GLU A 217 0.47 17.06 -12.53
CA GLU A 217 0.93 18.18 -13.33
C GLU A 217 -0.26 19.11 -13.62
N PRO A 218 -0.05 20.40 -13.93
CA PRO A 218 -1.12 21.29 -14.37
C PRO A 218 -1.82 20.73 -15.62
N ALA A 219 -3.17 20.84 -15.69
CA ALA A 219 -3.97 20.36 -16.82
C ALA A 219 -4.09 21.39 -17.92
#